data_be40431acb637a064d63ce7997ef95ff
#
_entry.id   be40431acb637a064d63ce7997ef95ff
#
_cell.length_a   1.000
_cell.length_b   1.000
_cell.length_c   1.000
_cell.angle_alpha   90.00
_cell.angle_beta   90.00
_cell.angle_gamma   90.00
#
_symmetry.space_group_name_H-M   'P 1'
#
loop_
_entity.id
_entity.type
_entity.pdbx_description
1 polymer ?
#
loop_
_entity_poly.entity_id
_entity_poly.type
_entity_poly.pdbx_seq_one_letter_code
_entity_poly.pdbx_strand_id
1 'polypeptide(L)'
;RDRYNSLLNYIEGGSFPPSAEEAEYALSTLTQNLKIENCHVNEGVIASITDPDYGSESKPYRTHSIPGTIPAVHYDIGNWGVSYTDDNWYNNGDGGYNDGWSYRNDGVDVEKNTNSNGYPYNVGWTETGEWLGYTVENVTQGTYNINISIASNGTAGMFFIQINGVNISVVNVPTSTGGWYNWRDVTIPNVEISSGEQFIRLQIVQGGFNIESITFETVLNTITEDIIANDFNVEKAYPNPFNDEIKI
;
A
#
# COMPACT_ATOMS: atom_id res chain seq x y z
N ARG A 1 -16.39 -28.48 4.17
CA ARG A 1 -17.38 -27.38 4.07
C ARG A 1 -18.72 -27.92 3.57
N ASP A 2 -18.74 -28.64 2.46
CA ASP A 2 -20.00 -29.12 1.85
C ASP A 2 -20.77 -30.09 2.73
N ARG A 3 -20.07 -31.03 3.42
CA ARG A 3 -20.68 -31.99 4.35
C ARG A 3 -21.27 -31.31 5.59
N TYR A 4 -20.62 -30.26 6.09
CA TYR A 4 -21.12 -29.46 7.19
C TYR A 4 -22.37 -28.66 6.77
N ASN A 5 -22.33 -28.07 5.60
CA ASN A 5 -23.49 -27.36 5.04
C ASN A 5 -24.69 -28.30 4.81
N SER A 6 -24.46 -29.54 4.39
CA SER A 6 -25.52 -30.52 4.24
C SER A 6 -26.18 -30.86 5.59
N LEU A 7 -25.40 -30.98 6.66
CA LEU A 7 -25.92 -31.17 8.00
C LEU A 7 -26.70 -29.95 8.51
N LEU A 8 -26.17 -28.75 8.32
CA LEU A 8 -26.85 -27.50 8.68
C LEU A 8 -28.17 -27.33 7.94
N ASN A 9 -28.18 -27.48 6.64
CA ASN A 9 -29.38 -27.37 5.83
C ASN A 9 -30.48 -28.33 6.30
N TYR A 10 -30.13 -29.55 6.72
CA TYR A 10 -31.09 -30.49 7.27
C TYR A 10 -31.62 -30.06 8.64
N ILE A 11 -30.75 -29.56 9.53
CA ILE A 11 -31.15 -29.06 10.86
C ILE A 11 -32.07 -27.85 10.73
N GLU A 12 -31.86 -27.00 9.72
CA GLU A 12 -32.66 -25.83 9.42
C GLU A 12 -33.99 -26.14 8.68
N GLY A 13 -34.32 -27.43 8.53
CA GLY A 13 -35.60 -27.86 7.94
C GLY A 13 -35.54 -28.29 6.50
N GLY A 14 -34.36 -28.54 5.96
CA GLY A 14 -34.16 -29.09 4.62
C GLY A 14 -34.68 -30.53 4.48
N SER A 15 -35.12 -30.89 3.28
CA SER A 15 -35.81 -32.17 3.01
C SER A 15 -34.88 -33.38 2.86
N PHE A 16 -33.57 -33.17 2.76
CA PHE A 16 -32.61 -34.26 2.49
C PHE A 16 -31.67 -34.44 3.68
N PRO A 17 -31.83 -35.51 4.49
CA PRO A 17 -30.92 -35.80 5.58
C PRO A 17 -29.55 -36.21 5.02
N PRO A 18 -28.42 -35.76 5.63
CA PRO A 18 -27.13 -36.31 5.32
C PRO A 18 -27.07 -37.78 5.73
N SER A 19 -26.19 -38.57 5.13
CA SER A 19 -25.90 -39.89 5.60
C SER A 19 -25.32 -39.86 7.02
N ALA A 20 -25.44 -40.94 7.77
CA ALA A 20 -24.85 -41.05 9.12
C ALA A 20 -23.33 -40.79 9.11
N GLU A 21 -22.62 -41.28 8.08
CA GLU A 21 -21.20 -41.07 7.90
C GLU A 21 -20.86 -39.59 7.65
N GLU A 22 -21.65 -38.90 6.82
CA GLU A 22 -21.47 -37.45 6.56
C GLU A 22 -21.73 -36.60 7.80
N ALA A 23 -22.77 -36.94 8.56
CA ALA A 23 -23.10 -36.27 9.82
C ALA A 23 -22.00 -36.44 10.86
N GLU A 24 -21.52 -37.68 11.05
CA GLU A 24 -20.44 -38.02 11.99
C GLU A 24 -19.14 -37.33 11.61
N TYR A 25 -18.79 -37.33 10.32
CA TYR A 25 -17.62 -36.61 9.83
C TYR A 25 -17.75 -35.09 10.05
N ALA A 26 -18.93 -34.49 9.76
CA ALA A 26 -19.15 -33.09 9.96
C ALA A 26 -19.00 -32.69 11.43
N LEU A 27 -19.58 -33.48 12.35
CA LEU A 27 -19.49 -33.21 13.79
C LEU A 27 -18.07 -33.38 14.34
N SER A 28 -17.36 -34.43 13.93
CA SER A 28 -15.99 -34.68 14.37
C SER A 28 -15.02 -33.61 13.86
N THR A 29 -15.16 -33.19 12.59
CA THR A 29 -14.35 -32.10 12.02
C THR A 29 -14.69 -30.76 12.60
N LEU A 30 -15.94 -30.49 12.94
CA LEU A 30 -16.33 -29.24 13.62
C LEU A 30 -15.59 -29.10 14.95
N THR A 31 -15.61 -30.16 15.76
CA THR A 31 -14.93 -30.15 17.06
C THR A 31 -13.42 -29.92 16.93
N GLN A 32 -12.78 -30.49 15.90
CA GLN A 32 -11.36 -30.25 15.64
C GLN A 32 -11.10 -28.83 15.12
N ASN A 33 -11.94 -28.34 14.20
CA ASN A 33 -11.77 -27.00 13.60
C ASN A 33 -12.03 -25.86 14.59
N LEU A 34 -12.77 -26.11 15.68
CA LEU A 34 -13.00 -25.14 16.76
C LEU A 34 -11.89 -25.11 17.80
N LYS A 35 -10.93 -26.03 17.75
CA LYS A 35 -9.76 -25.96 18.63
C LYS A 35 -8.88 -24.80 18.22
N ILE A 36 -8.43 -24.02 19.20
CA ILE A 36 -7.62 -22.82 18.95
C ILE A 36 -6.33 -23.11 18.19
N GLU A 37 -5.73 -24.29 18.42
CA GLU A 37 -4.54 -24.74 17.70
C GLU A 37 -4.75 -24.98 16.20
N ASN A 38 -6.01 -25.15 15.78
CA ASN A 38 -6.40 -25.36 14.38
C ASN A 38 -7.05 -24.10 13.77
N CYS A 39 -7.22 -23.04 14.55
CA CYS A 39 -7.73 -21.78 14.09
C CYS A 39 -6.58 -20.87 13.61
N HIS A 40 -6.84 -20.07 12.60
CA HIS A 40 -5.94 -18.97 12.27
C HIS A 40 -6.12 -17.90 13.36
N VAL A 41 -5.14 -17.79 14.25
CA VAL A 41 -5.14 -16.75 15.28
C VAL A 41 -4.81 -15.42 14.64
N ASN A 42 -5.75 -14.49 14.68
CA ASN A 42 -5.50 -13.11 14.31
C ASN A 42 -5.15 -12.32 15.58
N GLU A 43 -3.87 -12.13 15.81
CA GLU A 43 -3.36 -11.46 17.03
C GLU A 43 -3.90 -10.04 17.15
N GLY A 44 -4.12 -9.33 16.03
CA GLY A 44 -4.72 -8.00 16.03
C GLY A 44 -6.15 -7.99 16.57
N VAL A 45 -6.96 -9.01 16.25
CA VAL A 45 -8.32 -9.17 16.80
C VAL A 45 -8.27 -9.45 18.31
N ILE A 46 -7.35 -10.31 18.75
CA ILE A 46 -7.19 -10.59 20.17
C ILE A 46 -6.74 -9.34 20.91
N ALA A 47 -5.73 -8.63 20.40
CA ALA A 47 -5.24 -7.39 20.99
C ALA A 47 -6.36 -6.33 21.07
N SER A 48 -7.17 -6.17 20.02
CA SER A 48 -8.29 -5.22 20.02
C SER A 48 -9.36 -5.48 21.11
N ILE A 49 -9.44 -6.72 21.60
CA ILE A 49 -10.38 -7.10 22.66
C ILE A 49 -9.74 -7.05 24.05
N THR A 50 -8.45 -7.34 24.16
CA THR A 50 -7.76 -7.55 25.43
C THR A 50 -6.85 -6.41 25.86
N ASP A 51 -6.41 -5.57 24.93
CA ASP A 51 -5.53 -4.43 25.19
C ASP A 51 -6.36 -3.14 25.25
N PRO A 52 -6.49 -2.48 26.42
CA PRO A 52 -7.25 -1.23 26.55
C PRO A 52 -6.62 -0.07 25.75
N ASP A 53 -5.33 -0.15 25.44
CA ASP A 53 -4.61 0.87 24.69
C ASP A 53 -4.50 0.52 23.20
N TYR A 54 -5.18 -0.54 22.76
CA TYR A 54 -5.17 -0.94 21.36
C TYR A 54 -5.60 0.19 20.44
N GLY A 55 -4.75 0.51 19.47
CA GLY A 55 -5.01 1.58 18.51
C GLY A 55 -4.70 2.99 18.98
N SER A 56 -4.21 3.18 20.22
CA SER A 56 -3.76 4.47 20.74
C SER A 56 -2.47 4.98 20.05
N GLU A 57 -1.75 4.08 19.41
CA GLU A 57 -0.55 4.36 18.62
C GLU A 57 -0.72 3.85 17.18
N SER A 58 -0.09 4.57 16.23
CA SER A 58 -0.01 4.14 14.84
C SER A 58 1.01 3.01 14.71
N LYS A 59 0.63 1.91 14.04
CA LYS A 59 1.50 0.75 13.80
C LYS A 59 1.40 0.33 12.34
N PRO A 60 2.51 -0.05 11.68
CA PRO A 60 2.47 -0.46 10.29
C PRO A 60 1.54 -1.67 10.08
N TYR A 61 0.60 -1.56 9.15
CA TYR A 61 -0.23 -2.70 8.75
C TYR A 61 0.59 -3.80 8.07
N ARG A 62 1.59 -3.39 7.30
CA ARG A 62 2.55 -4.26 6.63
C ARG A 62 3.92 -3.60 6.66
N THR A 63 4.96 -4.40 6.70
CA THR A 63 6.33 -3.91 6.57
C THR A 63 6.57 -3.46 5.13
N HIS A 64 7.01 -2.22 4.98
CA HIS A 64 7.41 -1.59 3.72
C HIS A 64 8.82 -1.08 3.78
N SER A 65 9.39 -0.80 2.62
CA SER A 65 10.74 -0.24 2.48
C SER A 65 10.74 0.97 1.54
N ILE A 66 11.63 1.91 1.77
CA ILE A 66 11.99 2.98 0.84
C ILE A 66 13.45 2.78 0.44
N PRO A 67 13.75 2.64 -0.87
CA PRO A 67 12.85 2.66 -2.03
C PRO A 67 11.88 1.48 -2.07
N GLY A 68 10.72 1.67 -2.71
CA GLY A 68 9.69 0.67 -2.84
C GLY A 68 8.31 1.26 -3.02
N THR A 69 7.30 0.39 -3.05
CA THR A 69 5.90 0.79 -3.24
C THR A 69 5.05 0.39 -2.05
N ILE A 70 4.20 1.30 -1.62
CA ILE A 70 3.20 1.14 -0.55
C ILE A 70 1.82 1.17 -1.21
N PRO A 71 1.05 0.06 -1.23
CA PRO A 71 -0.35 0.10 -1.60
C PRO A 71 -1.14 1.05 -0.70
N ALA A 72 -2.02 1.88 -1.26
CA ALA A 72 -2.76 2.87 -0.48
C ALA A 72 -3.58 2.24 0.66
N VAL A 73 -4.07 1.02 0.46
CA VAL A 73 -4.83 0.25 1.47
C VAL A 73 -3.96 -0.31 2.62
N HIS A 74 -2.64 -0.11 2.57
CA HIS A 74 -1.72 -0.51 3.65
C HIS A 74 -1.45 0.60 4.66
N TYR A 75 -2.38 1.57 4.80
CA TYR A 75 -2.30 2.55 5.88
C TYR A 75 -2.25 1.86 7.25
N ASP A 76 -1.69 2.51 8.22
CA ASP A 76 -1.38 1.96 9.53
C ASP A 76 -2.61 1.46 10.28
N ILE A 77 -2.38 0.57 11.24
CA ILE A 77 -3.36 0.14 12.23
C ILE A 77 -3.32 1.15 13.39
N GLY A 78 -4.48 1.59 13.79
CA GLY A 78 -4.67 2.50 14.92
C GLY A 78 -6.10 3.02 14.91
N ASN A 79 -6.45 3.80 15.94
CA ASN A 79 -7.77 4.41 16.02
C ASN A 79 -7.92 5.54 15.00
N TRP A 80 -9.16 5.87 14.72
CA TRP A 80 -9.53 7.07 14.00
C TRP A 80 -8.88 8.31 14.65
N GLY A 81 -8.24 9.14 13.82
CA GLY A 81 -7.46 10.29 14.29
C GLY A 81 -6.02 9.97 14.76
N VAL A 82 -5.64 8.69 14.83
CA VAL A 82 -4.29 8.24 15.20
C VAL A 82 -3.51 7.75 13.97
N SER A 83 -4.09 6.88 13.17
CA SER A 83 -3.45 6.29 11.99
C SER A 83 -4.11 6.73 10.68
N TYR A 84 -5.33 7.19 10.74
CA TYR A 84 -6.11 7.69 9.62
C TYR A 84 -7.28 8.54 10.10
N THR A 85 -7.91 9.27 9.20
CA THR A 85 -9.27 9.82 9.38
C THR A 85 -10.08 9.55 8.12
N ASP A 86 -11.37 9.36 8.33
CA ASP A 86 -12.35 9.19 7.29
C ASP A 86 -13.60 10.01 7.68
N ASP A 87 -14.39 10.50 6.76
CA ASP A 87 -15.52 11.37 7.06
C ASP A 87 -16.64 10.61 7.77
N ASN A 88 -16.78 9.33 7.46
CA ASN A 88 -17.71 8.43 8.10
C ASN A 88 -17.05 7.05 8.30
N TRP A 89 -16.92 6.66 9.51
CA TRP A 89 -16.17 5.47 9.91
C TRP A 89 -16.93 4.15 9.78
N TYR A 90 -18.05 4.16 9.10
CA TYR A 90 -18.66 2.94 8.58
C TYR A 90 -19.37 3.23 7.27
N ASN A 91 -19.39 2.25 6.42
CA ASN A 91 -20.07 2.29 5.16
C ASN A 91 -21.58 2.56 5.38
N ASN A 92 -22.08 3.66 4.86
CA ASN A 92 -23.47 4.11 4.99
C ASN A 92 -24.51 3.20 4.35
N GLY A 93 -24.13 2.00 3.95
CA GLY A 93 -25.09 0.99 3.46
C GLY A 93 -25.67 1.26 2.08
N ASP A 94 -25.15 2.19 1.33
CA ASP A 94 -25.60 2.52 -0.02
C ASP A 94 -25.13 1.50 -1.07
N GLY A 95 -25.16 0.23 -0.70
CA GLY A 95 -25.07 -0.82 -1.67
C GLY A 95 -23.66 -1.33 -1.97
N GLY A 96 -22.78 -1.38 -0.99
CA GLY A 96 -21.59 -2.19 -1.09
C GLY A 96 -20.35 -1.47 -1.58
N TYR A 97 -20.18 -0.25 -1.24
CA TYR A 97 -19.01 0.54 -1.62
C TYR A 97 -17.73 0.10 -0.89
N ASN A 98 -17.82 -0.32 0.35
CA ASN A 98 -16.64 -0.84 1.05
C ASN A 98 -16.50 -2.36 0.83
N ASP A 99 -16.07 -2.75 -0.36
CA ASP A 99 -15.60 -4.12 -0.65
C ASP A 99 -14.37 -4.48 0.21
N GLY A 100 -13.79 -3.51 0.86
CA GLY A 100 -12.69 -3.63 1.83
C GLY A 100 -13.03 -4.44 3.06
N TRP A 101 -14.29 -4.70 3.35
CA TRP A 101 -14.70 -5.65 4.40
C TRP A 101 -14.09 -7.03 4.23
N SER A 102 -13.71 -7.39 3.02
CA SER A 102 -12.93 -8.59 2.74
C SER A 102 -11.42 -8.40 2.92
N TYR A 103 -10.95 -7.17 3.09
CA TYR A 103 -9.54 -6.81 3.25
C TYR A 103 -9.26 -6.04 4.55
N ARG A 104 -9.91 -4.89 4.77
CA ARG A 104 -9.86 -4.08 6.01
C ARG A 104 -11.28 -3.63 6.37
N ASN A 105 -11.55 -3.52 7.66
CA ASN A 105 -12.86 -3.16 8.18
C ASN A 105 -12.69 -2.15 9.33
N ASP A 106 -12.15 -0.99 9.00
CA ASP A 106 -11.80 0.07 9.95
C ASP A 106 -12.28 1.47 9.52
N GLY A 107 -13.21 1.52 8.57
CA GLY A 107 -13.94 2.72 8.18
C GLY A 107 -13.45 3.41 6.93
N VAL A 108 -12.17 3.25 6.54
CA VAL A 108 -11.68 3.83 5.29
C VAL A 108 -12.32 3.14 4.09
N ASP A 109 -12.75 3.93 3.12
CA ASP A 109 -13.40 3.45 1.91
C ASP A 109 -12.41 2.71 0.99
N VAL A 110 -12.44 1.39 1.09
CA VAL A 110 -11.60 0.48 0.29
C VAL A 110 -12.46 -0.30 -0.67
N GLU A 111 -12.10 -0.29 -1.94
CA GLU A 111 -12.80 -1.05 -2.98
C GLU A 111 -11.88 -1.99 -3.76
N LYS A 112 -12.49 -2.95 -4.48
CA LYS A 112 -11.74 -3.81 -5.40
C LYS A 112 -11.29 -3.03 -6.61
N ASN A 113 -9.99 -3.11 -6.87
CA ASN A 113 -9.40 -2.51 -8.04
C ASN A 113 -9.60 -3.42 -9.27
N THR A 114 -10.45 -3.02 -10.20
CA THR A 114 -10.78 -3.81 -11.38
C THR A 114 -9.79 -3.66 -12.53
N ASN A 115 -8.90 -2.67 -12.46
CA ASN A 115 -7.87 -2.41 -13.47
C ASN A 115 -6.53 -2.08 -12.80
N SER A 116 -6.06 -3.00 -11.97
CA SER A 116 -4.86 -2.77 -11.15
C SER A 116 -3.57 -3.16 -11.89
N ASN A 117 -2.50 -2.45 -11.57
CA ASN A 117 -1.13 -2.82 -11.91
C ASN A 117 -0.52 -3.83 -10.93
N GLY A 118 -1.36 -4.67 -10.31
CA GLY A 118 -0.95 -5.69 -9.34
C GLY A 118 -1.52 -5.50 -7.94
N TYR A 119 -2.26 -4.42 -7.68
CA TYR A 119 -2.88 -4.16 -6.37
C TYR A 119 -4.37 -4.45 -6.42
N PRO A 120 -4.87 -5.47 -5.68
CA PRO A 120 -6.26 -5.92 -5.79
C PRO A 120 -7.27 -4.95 -5.18
N TYR A 121 -6.82 -3.95 -4.42
CA TYR A 121 -7.65 -2.95 -3.76
C TYR A 121 -7.05 -1.56 -3.90
N ASN A 122 -7.90 -0.54 -3.82
CA ASN A 122 -7.55 0.87 -3.75
C ASN A 122 -8.39 1.58 -2.67
N VAL A 123 -7.93 2.76 -2.25
CA VAL A 123 -8.75 3.69 -1.47
C VAL A 123 -9.55 4.53 -2.45
N GLY A 124 -10.86 4.60 -2.24
CA GLY A 124 -11.81 5.37 -3.06
C GLY A 124 -12.58 6.37 -2.24
N TRP A 125 -13.57 7.01 -2.85
CA TRP A 125 -14.49 7.98 -2.25
C TRP A 125 -13.84 9.00 -1.33
N THR A 126 -12.59 9.37 -1.64
CA THR A 126 -11.84 10.32 -0.82
C THR A 126 -12.57 11.63 -0.63
N GLU A 127 -12.61 12.12 0.61
CA GLU A 127 -13.26 13.36 0.98
C GLU A 127 -12.29 14.38 1.63
N THR A 128 -12.76 15.63 1.73
CA THR A 128 -11.96 16.71 2.26
C THR A 128 -11.75 16.56 3.77
N GLY A 129 -10.50 16.58 4.20
CA GLY A 129 -10.12 16.45 5.61
C GLY A 129 -9.63 15.07 5.99
N GLU A 130 -9.88 14.07 5.17
CA GLU A 130 -9.37 12.71 5.38
C GLU A 130 -7.85 12.64 5.26
N TRP A 131 -7.27 11.65 5.90
CA TRP A 131 -5.86 11.35 5.76
C TRP A 131 -5.54 9.90 6.08
N LEU A 132 -4.45 9.43 5.50
CA LEU A 132 -3.91 8.09 5.67
C LEU A 132 -2.46 8.19 6.15
N GLY A 133 -2.11 7.45 7.19
CA GLY A 133 -0.77 7.37 7.75
C GLY A 133 -0.08 6.06 7.39
N TYR A 134 1.23 6.10 7.17
CA TYR A 134 2.05 4.94 6.84
C TYR A 134 3.37 5.02 7.59
N THR A 135 3.61 4.10 8.50
CA THR A 135 4.91 3.92 9.16
C THR A 135 5.78 3.01 8.30
N VAL A 136 6.97 3.49 7.93
CA VAL A 136 7.94 2.74 7.13
C VAL A 136 9.22 2.59 7.92
N GLU A 137 9.54 1.35 8.30
CA GLU A 137 10.67 1.03 9.17
C GLU A 137 12.00 0.87 8.41
N ASN A 138 11.93 0.39 7.16
CA ASN A 138 13.11 0.07 6.35
C ASN A 138 13.37 1.15 5.31
N VAL A 139 14.02 2.23 5.72
CA VAL A 139 14.28 3.39 4.86
C VAL A 139 15.76 3.55 4.59
N THR A 140 16.15 3.49 3.32
CA THR A 140 17.49 3.87 2.86
C THR A 140 17.53 5.39 2.66
N GLN A 141 18.52 6.05 3.23
CA GLN A 141 18.70 7.48 3.00
C GLN A 141 18.97 7.76 1.51
N GLY A 142 18.30 8.77 0.96
CA GLY A 142 18.49 9.14 -0.43
C GLY A 142 17.55 10.23 -0.92
N THR A 143 17.69 10.54 -2.21
CA THR A 143 16.77 11.42 -2.92
C THR A 143 15.82 10.58 -3.77
N TYR A 144 14.53 10.86 -3.68
CA TYR A 144 13.48 10.05 -4.29
C TYR A 144 12.51 10.89 -5.12
N ASN A 145 12.03 10.33 -6.19
CA ASN A 145 10.76 10.73 -6.78
C ASN A 145 9.64 9.95 -6.10
N ILE A 146 8.65 10.66 -5.58
CA ILE A 146 7.46 10.04 -4.99
C ILE A 146 6.36 10.05 -6.05
N ASN A 147 6.00 8.89 -6.56
CA ASN A 147 4.93 8.70 -7.53
C ASN A 147 3.69 8.20 -6.82
N ILE A 148 2.59 8.91 -6.90
CA ILE A 148 1.30 8.52 -6.34
C ILE A 148 0.38 8.14 -7.49
N SER A 149 -0.03 6.87 -7.52
CA SER A 149 -0.96 6.34 -8.52
C SER A 149 -2.38 6.71 -8.12
N ILE A 150 -3.01 7.59 -8.92
CA ILE A 150 -4.36 8.13 -8.67
C ILE A 150 -5.28 7.90 -9.85
N ALA A 151 -6.58 7.85 -9.58
CA ALA A 151 -7.62 7.87 -10.61
C ALA A 151 -8.73 8.87 -10.24
N SER A 152 -9.27 9.57 -11.25
CA SER A 152 -10.33 10.56 -11.06
C SER A 152 -11.30 10.58 -12.24
N ASN A 153 -12.57 10.97 -11.99
CA ASN A 153 -13.59 10.97 -13.02
C ASN A 153 -14.56 12.14 -12.84
N GLY A 154 -14.18 13.30 -13.32
CA GLY A 154 -15.03 14.49 -13.38
C GLY A 154 -14.82 15.51 -12.27
N THR A 155 -14.03 15.22 -11.23
CA THR A 155 -13.76 16.14 -10.13
C THR A 155 -12.25 16.33 -9.95
N ALA A 156 -11.79 17.59 -9.88
CA ALA A 156 -10.40 17.87 -9.50
C ALA A 156 -10.23 17.63 -7.99
N GLY A 157 -9.10 17.05 -7.62
CA GLY A 157 -8.74 16.83 -6.22
C GLY A 157 -7.46 17.57 -5.84
N MET A 158 -7.15 17.53 -4.55
CA MET A 158 -5.91 18.10 -4.01
C MET A 158 -5.52 17.34 -2.75
N PHE A 159 -4.27 17.01 -2.61
CA PHE A 159 -3.70 16.46 -1.38
C PHE A 159 -2.29 16.99 -1.14
N PHE A 160 -1.76 16.78 0.04
CA PHE A 160 -0.34 16.96 0.30
C PHE A 160 0.24 15.74 1.03
N ILE A 161 1.54 15.56 0.87
CA ILE A 161 2.30 14.55 1.60
C ILE A 161 3.12 15.24 2.69
N GLN A 162 3.07 14.67 3.88
CA GLN A 162 3.98 14.96 4.99
C GLN A 162 4.90 13.76 5.22
N ILE A 163 6.13 14.07 5.62
CA ILE A 163 7.07 13.09 6.18
C ILE A 163 7.47 13.61 7.55
N ASN A 164 7.21 12.82 8.59
CA ASN A 164 7.46 13.19 9.99
C ASN A 164 6.87 14.56 10.38
N GLY A 165 5.66 14.84 9.91
CA GLY A 165 4.95 16.10 10.17
C GLY A 165 5.39 17.30 9.33
N VAL A 166 6.39 17.14 8.47
CA VAL A 166 6.86 18.22 7.56
C VAL A 166 6.14 18.09 6.21
N ASN A 167 5.49 19.18 5.78
CA ASN A 167 4.86 19.23 4.46
C ASN A 167 5.94 19.20 3.36
N ILE A 168 5.84 18.19 2.47
CA ILE A 168 6.77 18.01 1.36
C ILE A 168 6.27 18.75 0.12
N SER A 169 5.04 18.48 -0.29
CA SER A 169 4.45 19.09 -1.48
C SER A 169 2.94 19.02 -1.46
N VAL A 170 2.33 20.01 -2.10
CA VAL A 170 0.91 19.99 -2.48
C VAL A 170 0.79 19.45 -3.89
N VAL A 171 -0.12 18.52 -4.09
CA VAL A 171 -0.36 17.84 -5.37
C VAL A 171 -1.78 18.10 -5.83
N ASN A 172 -1.91 18.58 -7.06
CA ASN A 172 -3.20 18.72 -7.71
C ASN A 172 -3.52 17.45 -8.51
N VAL A 173 -4.68 16.87 -8.23
CA VAL A 173 -5.23 15.75 -8.97
C VAL A 173 -5.99 16.28 -10.19
N PRO A 174 -5.74 15.79 -11.40
CA PRO A 174 -6.47 16.23 -12.59
C PRO A 174 -7.96 15.92 -12.46
N THR A 175 -8.79 16.74 -13.10
CA THR A 175 -10.26 16.58 -13.10
C THR A 175 -10.69 15.20 -13.59
N SER A 176 -9.95 14.59 -14.51
CA SER A 176 -10.21 13.24 -14.97
C SER A 176 -8.94 12.58 -15.48
N THR A 177 -8.75 11.35 -15.07
CA THR A 177 -7.75 10.42 -15.65
C THR A 177 -8.38 9.51 -16.73
N GLY A 178 -9.69 9.66 -16.97
CA GLY A 178 -10.46 8.86 -17.89
C GLY A 178 -11.37 7.82 -17.24
N GLY A 179 -11.43 7.78 -15.91
CA GLY A 179 -12.27 6.87 -15.12
C GLY A 179 -11.67 6.50 -13.78
N TRP A 180 -12.50 5.96 -12.88
CA TRP A 180 -12.14 5.63 -11.48
C TRP A 180 -11.05 4.57 -11.33
N TYR A 181 -10.71 3.84 -12.38
CA TYR A 181 -9.66 2.81 -12.42
C TYR A 181 -8.64 3.06 -13.54
N ASN A 182 -8.64 4.26 -14.13
CA ASN A 182 -7.62 4.67 -15.11
C ASN A 182 -6.49 5.38 -14.37
N TRP A 183 -5.57 4.58 -13.86
CA TRP A 183 -4.47 5.01 -13.01
C TRP A 183 -3.47 5.90 -13.74
N ARG A 184 -3.05 6.97 -13.09
CA ARG A 184 -1.98 7.87 -13.52
C ARG A 184 -1.14 8.28 -12.34
N ASP A 185 0.16 8.35 -12.55
CA ASP A 185 1.06 8.84 -11.53
C ASP A 185 1.08 10.37 -11.53
N VAL A 186 1.03 10.91 -10.32
CA VAL A 186 1.41 12.29 -10.02
C VAL A 186 2.72 12.24 -9.24
N THR A 187 3.73 12.98 -9.71
CA THR A 187 5.09 12.85 -9.20
C THR A 187 5.49 14.07 -8.38
N ILE A 188 6.04 13.83 -7.19
CA ILE A 188 6.76 14.81 -6.39
C ILE A 188 8.25 14.50 -6.56
N PRO A 189 9.01 15.32 -7.29
CA PRO A 189 10.39 15.02 -7.60
C PRO A 189 11.38 15.45 -6.51
N ASN A 190 12.51 14.75 -6.44
CA ASN A 190 13.70 15.12 -5.68
C ASN A 190 13.46 15.33 -4.18
N VAL A 191 12.72 14.45 -3.54
CA VAL A 191 12.48 14.48 -2.09
C VAL A 191 13.63 13.81 -1.36
N GLU A 192 14.28 14.52 -0.46
CA GLU A 192 15.30 13.94 0.42
C GLU A 192 14.65 13.25 1.61
N ILE A 193 14.99 11.97 1.81
CA ILE A 193 14.48 11.15 2.90
C ILE A 193 15.66 10.58 3.69
N SER A 194 15.64 10.76 5.01
CA SER A 194 16.66 10.23 5.91
C SER A 194 16.46 8.74 6.17
N SER A 195 17.51 8.06 6.59
CA SER A 195 17.40 6.67 7.08
C SER A 195 16.65 6.61 8.42
N GLY A 196 16.21 5.41 8.78
CA GLY A 196 15.44 5.13 9.98
C GLY A 196 13.93 5.20 9.69
N GLU A 197 13.13 4.93 10.72
CA GLU A 197 11.68 4.96 10.62
C GLU A 197 11.16 6.32 10.16
N GLN A 198 10.22 6.29 9.21
CA GLN A 198 9.54 7.47 8.70
C GLN A 198 8.02 7.29 8.84
N PHE A 199 7.34 8.33 9.28
CA PHE A 199 5.89 8.40 9.23
C PHE A 199 5.46 9.29 8.07
N ILE A 200 4.78 8.68 7.10
CA ILE A 200 4.28 9.34 5.90
C ILE A 200 2.79 9.56 6.09
N ARG A 201 2.33 10.78 5.87
CA ARG A 201 0.90 11.12 5.90
C ARG A 201 0.47 11.69 4.56
N LEU A 202 -0.54 11.08 3.95
CA LEU A 202 -1.25 11.63 2.81
C LEU A 202 -2.50 12.31 3.34
N GLN A 203 -2.57 13.64 3.22
CA GLN A 203 -3.67 14.46 3.69
C GLN A 203 -4.50 14.97 2.52
N ILE A 204 -5.78 14.67 2.50
CA ILE A 204 -6.70 15.09 1.45
C ILE A 204 -7.24 16.49 1.78
N VAL A 205 -7.01 17.43 0.87
CA VAL A 205 -7.47 18.82 0.96
C VAL A 205 -8.76 19.00 0.20
N GLN A 206 -8.89 18.32 -0.93
CA GLN A 206 -10.09 18.24 -1.74
C GLN A 206 -10.20 16.84 -2.30
N GLY A 207 -11.22 16.10 -1.90
CA GLY A 207 -11.48 14.74 -2.31
C GLY A 207 -12.03 14.58 -3.73
N GLY A 208 -12.53 13.39 -4.06
CA GLY A 208 -13.12 13.05 -5.34
C GLY A 208 -12.16 12.33 -6.29
N PHE A 209 -11.21 11.55 -5.74
CA PHE A 209 -10.28 10.72 -6.49
C PHE A 209 -9.98 9.42 -5.73
N ASN A 210 -9.49 8.43 -6.45
CA ASN A 210 -9.04 7.16 -5.89
C ASN A 210 -7.51 7.14 -5.81
N ILE A 211 -6.96 6.35 -4.87
CA ILE A 211 -5.53 6.19 -4.65
C ILE A 211 -5.19 4.70 -4.67
N GLU A 212 -4.28 4.28 -5.55
CA GLU A 212 -3.84 2.89 -5.66
C GLU A 212 -2.59 2.64 -4.81
N SER A 213 -1.56 3.48 -4.97
CA SER A 213 -0.25 3.26 -4.35
C SER A 213 0.60 4.53 -4.27
N ILE A 214 1.63 4.45 -3.43
CA ILE A 214 2.70 5.45 -3.29
C ILE A 214 4.03 4.74 -3.56
N THR A 215 4.76 5.16 -4.59
CA THR A 215 6.04 4.56 -4.99
C THR A 215 7.18 5.55 -4.78
N PHE A 216 8.23 5.09 -4.12
CA PHE A 216 9.47 5.85 -3.88
C PHE A 216 10.56 5.30 -4.79
N GLU A 217 10.91 6.06 -5.83
CA GLU A 217 11.94 5.71 -6.80
C GLU A 217 13.21 6.51 -6.54
N THR A 218 14.34 5.83 -6.44
CA THR A 218 15.64 6.49 -6.22
C THR A 218 15.98 7.38 -7.41
N VAL A 219 16.29 8.64 -7.14
CA VAL A 219 16.89 9.53 -8.13
C VAL A 219 18.37 9.16 -8.24
N LEU A 220 18.73 8.51 -9.35
CA LEU A 220 20.13 8.27 -9.67
C LEU A 220 20.75 9.60 -10.07
N ASN A 221 21.49 10.23 -9.16
CA ASN A 221 22.43 11.26 -9.55
C ASN A 221 23.51 10.57 -10.39
N THR A 222 23.37 10.58 -11.70
CA THR A 222 24.53 10.37 -12.57
C THR A 222 25.47 11.55 -12.27
N ILE A 223 26.41 11.32 -11.37
CA ILE A 223 27.62 12.12 -11.39
C ILE A 223 28.26 11.74 -12.72
N THR A 224 27.99 12.51 -13.75
CA THR A 224 28.96 12.65 -14.83
C THR A 224 30.14 13.32 -14.15
N GLU A 225 31.03 12.52 -13.51
CA GLU A 225 32.39 12.94 -13.42
C GLU A 225 32.80 13.15 -14.89
N ASP A 226 32.83 14.40 -15.30
CA ASP A 226 33.70 14.78 -16.37
C ASP A 226 35.08 14.32 -15.89
N ILE A 227 35.47 13.12 -16.29
CA ILE A 227 36.83 12.68 -16.25
C ILE A 227 37.50 13.64 -17.25
N ILE A 228 37.83 14.83 -16.73
CA ILE A 228 38.74 15.74 -17.41
C ILE A 228 40.01 14.92 -17.45
N ALA A 229 40.31 14.36 -18.61
CA ALA A 229 41.51 13.61 -18.90
C ALA A 229 42.76 14.54 -18.86
N ASN A 230 42.79 15.47 -17.89
CA ASN A 230 43.87 16.43 -17.69
C ASN A 230 45.09 15.85 -16.97
N ASP A 231 44.97 14.62 -16.43
CA ASP A 231 46.07 13.93 -15.75
C ASP A 231 46.58 12.67 -16.47
N PHE A 232 46.19 12.43 -17.72
CA PHE A 232 46.90 11.47 -18.53
C PHE A 232 48.16 12.09 -19.12
N ASN A 233 49.18 12.18 -18.28
CA ASN A 233 50.53 12.46 -18.76
C ASN A 233 51.13 11.13 -19.26
N VAL A 234 50.99 10.85 -20.56
CA VAL A 234 51.69 9.74 -21.19
C VAL A 234 53.15 10.14 -21.38
N GLU A 235 53.93 10.01 -20.30
CA GLU A 235 55.35 10.39 -20.31
C GLU A 235 56.18 9.56 -21.31
N LYS A 236 55.81 8.35 -21.66
CA LYS A 236 56.41 7.53 -22.74
C LYS A 236 55.53 6.34 -23.09
N ALA A 237 55.01 6.28 -24.30
CA ALA A 237 54.65 5.02 -24.94
C ALA A 237 55.93 4.30 -25.35
N TYR A 238 56.34 3.27 -24.61
CA TYR A 238 57.54 2.51 -24.97
C TYR A 238 57.18 1.01 -25.00
N PRO A 239 57.53 0.29 -26.07
CA PRO A 239 57.94 0.75 -27.39
C PRO A 239 56.76 1.10 -28.26
N ASN A 240 56.93 2.10 -29.15
CA ASN A 240 55.96 2.37 -30.20
C ASN A 240 56.11 1.24 -31.25
N PRO A 241 55.14 0.32 -31.41
CA PRO A 241 55.24 -0.80 -32.36
C PRO A 241 55.18 -0.39 -33.84
N PHE A 242 55.02 0.89 -34.12
CA PHE A 242 54.86 1.44 -35.48
C PHE A 242 56.07 2.31 -35.89
N ASN A 243 57.14 2.27 -35.13
CA ASN A 243 58.33 3.06 -35.47
C ASN A 243 59.43 2.23 -36.19
N ASP A 244 59.01 1.31 -37.03
CA ASP A 244 59.90 0.73 -38.03
C ASP A 244 60.06 1.71 -39.18
N GLU A 245 61.21 2.38 -39.20
CA GLU A 245 61.65 3.12 -40.37
C GLU A 245 61.70 2.15 -41.57
N ILE A 246 60.79 2.35 -42.54
CA ILE A 246 60.96 1.77 -43.85
C ILE A 246 62.13 2.53 -44.50
N LYS A 247 63.33 1.97 -44.46
CA LYS A 247 64.44 2.41 -45.32
C LYS A 247 64.15 1.90 -46.69
N ILE A 248 63.91 2.84 -47.61
CA ILE A 248 63.89 2.61 -49.07
C ILE A 248 65.34 2.65 -49.56
#